data_f918caa71cf1fc50ce46933079d2ce6e
#
_entry.id   f918caa71cf1fc50ce46933079d2ce6e
#
_cell.length_a   1.000
_cell.length_b   1.000
_cell.length_c   1.000
_cell.angle_alpha   90.00
_cell.angle_beta   90.00
_cell.angle_gamma   90.00
#
_symmetry.space_group_name_H-M   'P 1'
#
loop_
_entity.id
_entity.type
_entity.pdbx_description
1 polymer ?
#
loop_
_entity_poly.entity_id
_entity_poly.type
_entity_poly.pdbx_seq_one_letter_code
_entity_poly.pdbx_strand_id
1 'polypeptide(L)'
;MFCYDSPEYVKDMGTPDRYVAVCRDYREGKVSGKNLKNKQKAIFLDRDGTLNKYVGFLRNIEQFELIPGIEEAICKINESGYLAIVVTNQPVIARGEVSLEELEEIHNKMETLLGLKGAYVDAIYYCPHHPHKGYEGERPEYKIECKCRKPKPGMLLKAAEDFNIDLSQSWMVGDGENDILAGIAAGCQTALVGSNEHFGETSNFVSLEEFVNKML
;
A
#
# COMPACT_ATOMS: atom_id res chain seq x y z
N MET A 1 -12.27 17.25 -17.75
CA MET A 1 -12.95 16.27 -16.89
C MET A 1 -12.11 16.18 -15.62
N PHE A 2 -12.72 16.30 -14.47
CA PHE A 2 -12.00 16.13 -13.19
C PHE A 2 -12.34 14.73 -12.67
N CYS A 3 -11.31 13.95 -12.30
CA CYS A 3 -11.50 12.67 -11.63
C CYS A 3 -11.53 12.92 -10.11
N TYR A 4 -12.41 12.24 -9.41
CA TYR A 4 -12.44 12.17 -7.96
C TYR A 4 -12.02 10.75 -7.57
N ASP A 5 -10.89 10.65 -6.93
CA ASP A 5 -10.38 9.38 -6.44
C ASP A 5 -11.00 9.08 -5.07
N SER A 6 -11.66 7.93 -4.95
CA SER A 6 -12.34 7.54 -3.72
C SER A 6 -12.44 6.03 -3.62
N PRO A 7 -12.14 5.42 -2.46
CA PRO A 7 -12.37 4.01 -2.20
C PRO A 7 -13.85 3.69 -1.90
N GLU A 8 -14.72 4.70 -1.86
CA GLU A 8 -16.14 4.50 -1.63
C GLU A 8 -16.77 3.65 -2.75
N TYR A 9 -17.79 2.89 -2.40
CA TYR A 9 -18.49 2.03 -3.36
C TYR A 9 -19.21 2.85 -4.42
N VAL A 10 -18.76 2.74 -5.66
CA VAL A 10 -19.40 3.32 -6.85
C VAL A 10 -19.60 2.23 -7.88
N LYS A 11 -20.83 2.00 -8.33
CA LYS A 11 -21.15 1.01 -9.37
C LYS A 11 -22.36 1.44 -10.19
N ASP A 12 -22.23 1.34 -11.52
CA ASP A 12 -23.33 1.58 -12.44
C ASP A 12 -24.38 0.46 -12.36
N MET A 13 -25.67 0.84 -12.38
CA MET A 13 -26.84 -0.06 -12.33
C MET A 13 -27.65 -0.08 -13.63
N GLY A 14 -27.08 0.40 -14.74
CA GLY A 14 -27.80 0.59 -16.03
C GLY A 14 -28.25 -0.68 -16.74
N THR A 15 -27.94 -1.88 -16.23
CA THR A 15 -28.40 -3.17 -16.79
C THR A 15 -28.96 -4.08 -15.70
N PRO A 16 -29.88 -5.04 -16.03
CA PRO A 16 -30.44 -5.97 -15.05
C PRO A 16 -29.36 -6.73 -14.26
N ASP A 17 -28.31 -7.22 -14.93
CA ASP A 17 -27.23 -7.98 -14.29
C ASP A 17 -26.45 -7.12 -13.31
N ARG A 18 -26.15 -5.86 -13.68
CA ARG A 18 -25.48 -4.89 -12.80
C ARG A 18 -26.34 -4.54 -11.59
N TYR A 19 -27.66 -4.37 -11.80
CA TYR A 19 -28.61 -4.14 -10.71
C TYR A 19 -28.61 -5.31 -9.72
N VAL A 20 -28.68 -6.55 -10.21
CA VAL A 20 -28.63 -7.75 -9.35
C VAL A 20 -27.30 -7.80 -8.58
N ALA A 21 -26.17 -7.49 -9.22
CA ALA A 21 -24.88 -7.44 -8.58
C ALA A 21 -24.83 -6.38 -7.45
N VAL A 22 -25.34 -5.16 -7.69
CA VAL A 22 -25.41 -4.12 -6.66
C VAL A 22 -26.31 -4.52 -5.51
N CYS A 23 -27.47 -5.15 -5.78
CA CYS A 23 -28.36 -5.65 -4.73
C CYS A 23 -27.66 -6.72 -3.86
N ARG A 24 -26.85 -7.57 -4.45
CA ARG A 24 -26.01 -8.53 -3.72
C ARG A 24 -24.98 -7.81 -2.86
N ASP A 25 -24.19 -6.91 -3.45
CA ASP A 25 -23.14 -6.15 -2.76
C ASP A 25 -23.71 -5.33 -1.58
N TYR A 26 -24.94 -4.79 -1.73
CA TYR A 26 -25.64 -4.10 -0.64
C TYR A 26 -26.02 -5.06 0.51
N ARG A 27 -26.56 -6.23 0.19
CA ARG A 27 -26.93 -7.24 1.21
C ARG A 27 -25.72 -7.81 1.92
N GLU A 28 -24.60 -7.94 1.24
CA GLU A 28 -23.32 -8.38 1.78
C GLU A 28 -22.61 -7.29 2.60
N GLY A 29 -23.18 -6.08 2.70
CA GLY A 29 -22.63 -4.98 3.48
C GLY A 29 -21.46 -4.23 2.82
N LYS A 30 -21.12 -4.54 1.57
CA LYS A 30 -19.99 -3.89 0.85
C LYS A 30 -20.18 -2.38 0.68
N VAL A 31 -21.44 -1.95 0.44
CA VAL A 31 -21.77 -0.52 0.30
C VAL A 31 -21.54 0.23 1.62
N SER A 32 -21.98 -0.33 2.73
CA SER A 32 -21.78 0.29 4.05
C SER A 32 -20.33 0.16 4.53
N GLY A 33 -19.67 -0.94 4.20
CA GLY A 33 -18.28 -1.19 4.55
C GLY A 33 -17.32 -0.19 3.91
N LYS A 34 -17.56 0.22 2.65
CA LYS A 34 -16.75 1.21 1.94
C LYS A 34 -17.23 2.67 2.10
N ASN A 35 -18.12 2.97 3.05
CA ASN A 35 -18.57 4.33 3.34
C ASN A 35 -17.59 4.99 4.31
N LEU A 36 -16.90 6.04 3.88
CA LEU A 36 -15.89 6.76 4.69
C LEU A 36 -16.43 7.46 5.94
N LYS A 37 -17.75 7.54 6.12
CA LYS A 37 -18.34 7.94 7.41
C LYS A 37 -18.14 6.89 8.49
N ASN A 38 -17.97 5.62 8.10
CA ASN A 38 -17.67 4.52 8.99
C ASN A 38 -16.16 4.38 9.13
N LYS A 39 -15.70 3.85 10.28
CA LYS A 39 -14.29 3.50 10.44
C LYS A 39 -13.90 2.38 9.46
N GLN A 40 -12.86 2.65 8.69
CA GLN A 40 -12.27 1.69 7.78
C GLN A 40 -11.18 0.87 8.48
N LYS A 41 -10.83 -0.26 7.90
CA LYS A 41 -9.64 -1.03 8.27
C LYS A 41 -8.72 -1.13 7.06
N ALA A 42 -7.41 -1.09 7.28
CA ALA A 42 -6.46 -1.17 6.20
C ALA A 42 -5.37 -2.23 6.44
N ILE A 43 -4.88 -2.78 5.35
CA ILE A 43 -3.59 -3.46 5.31
C ILE A 43 -2.66 -2.52 4.56
N PHE A 44 -1.78 -1.88 5.32
CA PHE A 44 -0.68 -1.09 4.78
C PHE A 44 0.42 -2.04 4.32
N LEU A 45 0.89 -1.85 3.11
CA LEU A 45 1.82 -2.73 2.42
C LEU A 45 3.08 -1.94 2.03
N ASP A 46 4.26 -2.42 2.40
CA ASP A 46 5.45 -1.93 1.71
C ASP A 46 5.43 -2.40 0.26
N ARG A 47 6.20 -1.73 -0.59
CA ARG A 47 6.28 -2.04 -2.01
C ARG A 47 7.45 -2.96 -2.33
N ASP A 48 8.67 -2.48 -2.08
CA ASP A 48 9.91 -3.13 -2.52
C ASP A 48 10.29 -4.27 -1.57
N GLY A 49 10.26 -5.51 -2.03
CA GLY A 49 10.48 -6.71 -1.21
C GLY A 49 9.19 -7.32 -0.65
N THR A 50 8.08 -6.59 -0.71
CA THR A 50 6.76 -7.05 -0.23
C THR A 50 5.79 -7.31 -1.39
N LEU A 51 5.62 -6.37 -2.30
CA LEU A 51 4.79 -6.50 -3.50
C LEU A 51 5.61 -6.85 -4.74
N ASN A 52 6.73 -6.18 -4.93
CA ASN A 52 7.64 -6.46 -6.03
C ASN A 52 8.98 -7.01 -5.54
N LYS A 53 9.67 -7.72 -6.43
CA LYS A 53 11.01 -8.25 -6.16
C LYS A 53 11.94 -7.11 -5.73
N TYR A 54 12.70 -7.35 -4.66
CA TYR A 54 13.68 -6.40 -4.19
C TYR A 54 14.88 -6.36 -5.13
N VAL A 55 15.17 -5.20 -5.70
CA VAL A 55 16.30 -4.95 -6.61
C VAL A 55 17.27 -3.89 -6.07
N GLY A 56 17.21 -3.61 -4.78
CA GLY A 56 17.87 -2.48 -4.16
C GLY A 56 17.11 -1.18 -4.42
N PHE A 57 17.65 -0.31 -5.27
CA PHE A 57 16.95 0.91 -5.68
C PHE A 57 16.38 0.73 -7.09
N LEU A 58 15.06 0.66 -7.17
CA LEU A 58 14.34 0.56 -8.43
C LEU A 58 14.36 1.92 -9.13
N ARG A 59 14.98 1.99 -10.31
CA ARG A 59 15.26 3.24 -11.03
C ARG A 59 14.51 3.38 -12.35
N ASN A 60 13.97 2.30 -12.87
CA ASN A 60 13.21 2.33 -14.12
C ASN A 60 12.09 1.29 -14.10
N ILE A 61 11.15 1.48 -15.00
CA ILE A 61 9.93 0.66 -15.10
C ILE A 61 10.23 -0.80 -15.45
N GLU A 62 11.30 -1.09 -16.20
CA GLU A 62 11.67 -2.44 -16.63
C GLU A 62 12.09 -3.31 -15.45
N GLN A 63 12.66 -2.71 -14.39
CA GLN A 63 13.10 -3.41 -13.19
C GLN A 63 11.92 -3.84 -12.29
N PHE A 64 10.72 -3.30 -12.52
CA PHE A 64 9.55 -3.62 -11.71
C PHE A 64 8.96 -4.97 -12.12
N GLU A 65 8.95 -5.92 -11.20
CA GLU A 65 8.36 -7.25 -11.36
C GLU A 65 7.63 -7.65 -10.07
N LEU A 66 6.35 -7.98 -10.14
CA LEU A 66 5.59 -8.46 -8.98
C LEU A 66 6.18 -9.79 -8.45
N ILE A 67 6.13 -9.98 -7.15
CA ILE A 67 6.40 -11.27 -6.53
C ILE A 67 5.24 -12.21 -6.91
N PRO A 68 5.51 -13.46 -7.29
CA PRO A 68 4.45 -14.42 -7.63
C PRO A 68 3.43 -14.59 -6.49
N GLY A 69 2.13 -14.57 -6.83
CA GLY A 69 1.03 -14.72 -5.88
C GLY A 69 0.55 -13.40 -5.24
N ILE A 70 1.16 -12.27 -5.58
CA ILE A 70 0.76 -10.97 -5.03
C ILE A 70 -0.62 -10.56 -5.53
N GLU A 71 -0.93 -10.79 -6.79
CA GLU A 71 -2.23 -10.44 -7.38
C GLU A 71 -3.37 -11.16 -6.66
N GLU A 72 -3.20 -12.46 -6.39
CA GLU A 72 -4.17 -13.27 -5.66
C GLU A 72 -4.29 -12.83 -4.19
N ALA A 73 -3.17 -12.47 -3.55
CA ALA A 73 -3.17 -11.96 -2.19
C ALA A 73 -3.92 -10.62 -2.09
N ILE A 74 -3.67 -9.70 -3.02
CA ILE A 74 -4.37 -8.40 -3.06
C ILE A 74 -5.86 -8.59 -3.36
N CYS A 75 -6.25 -9.51 -4.27
CA CYS A 75 -7.67 -9.85 -4.49
C CYS A 75 -8.36 -10.26 -3.18
N LYS A 76 -7.74 -11.12 -2.36
CA LYS A 76 -8.29 -11.52 -1.07
C LYS A 76 -8.42 -10.34 -0.10
N ILE A 77 -7.44 -9.42 -0.08
CA ILE A 77 -7.56 -8.18 0.70
C ILE A 77 -8.75 -7.38 0.23
N ASN A 78 -8.92 -7.19 -1.08
CA ASN A 78 -10.05 -6.45 -1.66
C ASN A 78 -11.41 -7.08 -1.33
N GLU A 79 -11.48 -8.40 -1.17
CA GLU A 79 -12.68 -9.15 -0.80
C GLU A 79 -12.96 -9.13 0.71
N SER A 80 -11.95 -8.94 1.54
CA SER A 80 -12.04 -9.04 3.01
C SER A 80 -12.63 -7.81 3.70
N GLY A 81 -12.84 -6.71 2.96
CA GLY A 81 -13.30 -5.44 3.51
C GLY A 81 -12.20 -4.57 4.13
N TYR A 82 -10.93 -4.97 4.02
CA TYR A 82 -9.79 -4.09 4.29
C TYR A 82 -9.46 -3.25 3.06
N LEU A 83 -8.98 -2.04 3.28
CA LEU A 83 -8.32 -1.23 2.25
C LEU A 83 -6.91 -1.75 2.02
N ALA A 84 -6.51 -1.90 0.76
CA ALA A 84 -5.13 -2.21 0.37
C ALA A 84 -4.39 -0.90 0.10
N ILE A 85 -3.48 -0.50 0.99
CA ILE A 85 -2.78 0.79 0.88
C ILE A 85 -1.28 0.58 0.84
N VAL A 86 -0.64 1.04 -0.23
CA VAL A 86 0.82 0.98 -0.36
C VAL A 86 1.45 2.15 0.39
N VAL A 87 2.51 1.87 1.19
CA VAL A 87 3.29 2.88 1.92
C VAL A 87 4.79 2.60 1.75
N THR A 88 5.47 3.38 0.91
CA THR A 88 6.83 3.06 0.48
C THR A 88 7.83 4.22 0.62
N ASN A 89 9.06 3.91 1.02
CA ASN A 89 10.17 4.87 1.03
C ASN A 89 10.86 4.89 -0.34
N GLN A 90 10.88 6.04 -1.02
CA GLN A 90 11.48 6.20 -2.35
C GLN A 90 12.63 7.22 -2.35
N PRO A 91 13.78 6.89 -1.73
CA PRO A 91 14.91 7.82 -1.62
C PRO A 91 15.59 8.12 -2.97
N VAL A 92 15.30 7.35 -4.01
CA VAL A 92 15.79 7.56 -5.38
C VAL A 92 15.43 8.94 -5.92
N ILE A 93 14.29 9.51 -5.48
CA ILE A 93 13.87 10.88 -5.81
C ILE A 93 14.86 11.90 -5.20
N ALA A 94 15.12 11.78 -3.89
CA ALA A 94 16.08 12.67 -3.20
C ALA A 94 17.50 12.55 -3.74
N ARG A 95 17.86 11.40 -4.29
CA ARG A 95 19.17 11.17 -4.91
C ARG A 95 19.25 11.68 -6.34
N GLY A 96 18.15 12.12 -6.94
CA GLY A 96 18.09 12.55 -8.34
C GLY A 96 18.19 11.40 -9.35
N GLU A 97 18.03 10.17 -8.90
CA GLU A 97 18.16 8.96 -9.73
C GLU A 97 16.86 8.64 -10.50
N VAL A 98 15.71 9.15 -9.99
CA VAL A 98 14.38 8.96 -10.56
C VAL A 98 13.61 10.27 -10.44
N SER A 99 12.82 10.65 -11.44
CA SER A 99 11.89 11.77 -11.37
C SER A 99 10.57 11.35 -10.71
N LEU A 100 9.72 12.33 -10.38
CA LEU A 100 8.38 12.02 -9.87
C LEU A 100 7.52 11.34 -10.94
N GLU A 101 7.66 11.77 -12.19
CA GLU A 101 6.97 11.22 -13.36
C GLU A 101 7.37 9.75 -13.61
N GLU A 102 8.68 9.45 -13.53
CA GLU A 102 9.17 8.06 -13.65
C GLU A 102 8.69 7.17 -12.49
N LEU A 103 8.61 7.72 -11.27
CA LEU A 103 8.04 6.98 -10.14
C LEU A 103 6.55 6.70 -10.36
N GLU A 104 5.81 7.66 -10.91
CA GLU A 104 4.39 7.49 -11.26
C GLU A 104 4.21 6.40 -12.33
N GLU A 105 5.08 6.35 -13.35
CA GLU A 105 5.07 5.27 -14.36
C GLU A 105 5.30 3.89 -13.73
N ILE A 106 6.19 3.78 -12.73
CA ILE A 106 6.43 2.55 -11.99
C ILE A 106 5.17 2.14 -11.19
N HIS A 107 4.51 3.10 -10.53
CA HIS A 107 3.26 2.84 -9.82
C HIS A 107 2.14 2.44 -10.78
N ASN A 108 2.00 3.11 -11.90
CA ASN A 108 1.03 2.77 -12.94
C ASN A 108 1.24 1.35 -13.51
N LYS A 109 2.50 0.92 -13.65
CA LYS A 109 2.81 -0.47 -14.02
C LYS A 109 2.34 -1.45 -12.95
N MET A 110 2.58 -1.16 -11.68
CA MET A 110 2.11 -2.00 -10.56
C MET A 110 0.60 -2.15 -10.60
N GLU A 111 -0.14 -1.04 -10.68
CA GLU A 111 -1.61 -1.05 -10.74
C GLU A 111 -2.12 -1.78 -11.99
N THR A 112 -1.46 -1.62 -13.14
CA THR A 112 -1.80 -2.33 -14.37
C THR A 112 -1.64 -3.84 -14.20
N LEU A 113 -0.51 -4.31 -13.65
CA LEU A 113 -0.26 -5.73 -13.44
C LEU A 113 -1.27 -6.34 -12.47
N LEU A 114 -1.57 -5.66 -11.36
CA LEU A 114 -2.62 -6.06 -10.42
C LEU A 114 -3.98 -6.12 -11.12
N GLY A 115 -4.33 -5.07 -11.87
CA GLY A 115 -5.62 -4.95 -12.56
C GLY A 115 -5.88 -6.03 -13.60
N LEU A 116 -4.84 -6.59 -14.25
CA LEU A 116 -4.95 -7.74 -15.16
C LEU A 116 -5.55 -8.99 -14.51
N LYS A 117 -5.45 -9.08 -13.17
CA LYS A 117 -6.02 -10.17 -12.36
C LYS A 117 -7.24 -9.74 -11.56
N GLY A 118 -7.71 -8.50 -11.71
CA GLY A 118 -8.84 -7.94 -10.96
C GLY A 118 -8.47 -7.45 -9.55
N ALA A 119 -7.18 -7.43 -9.20
CA ALA A 119 -6.68 -6.86 -7.96
C ALA A 119 -6.49 -5.34 -8.11
N TYR A 120 -6.58 -4.61 -6.99
CA TYR A 120 -6.34 -3.17 -6.97
C TYR A 120 -5.83 -2.71 -5.59
N VAL A 121 -5.11 -1.59 -5.58
CA VAL A 121 -4.77 -0.86 -4.36
C VAL A 121 -5.67 0.36 -4.24
N ASP A 122 -6.12 0.67 -3.01
CA ASP A 122 -7.02 1.79 -2.76
C ASP A 122 -6.26 3.13 -2.71
N ALA A 123 -4.97 3.11 -2.38
CA ALA A 123 -4.09 4.28 -2.46
C ALA A 123 -2.61 3.90 -2.41
N ILE A 124 -1.76 4.83 -2.87
CA ILE A 124 -0.30 4.72 -2.79
C ILE A 124 0.25 5.97 -2.11
N TYR A 125 0.92 5.79 -0.97
CA TYR A 125 1.67 6.83 -0.27
C TYR A 125 3.16 6.54 -0.40
N TYR A 126 3.94 7.54 -0.76
CA TYR A 126 5.38 7.40 -0.84
C TYR A 126 6.12 8.56 -0.17
N CYS A 127 7.31 8.27 0.32
CA CYS A 127 8.20 9.28 0.88
C CYS A 127 9.39 9.49 -0.06
N PRO A 128 9.51 10.66 -0.73
CA PRO A 128 10.62 10.97 -1.62
C PRO A 128 11.88 11.41 -0.85
N HIS A 129 11.78 11.66 0.45
CA HIS A 129 12.82 12.32 1.23
C HIS A 129 13.92 11.37 1.69
N HIS A 130 15.14 11.90 1.78
CA HIS A 130 16.29 11.21 2.38
C HIS A 130 17.25 12.25 2.97
N PRO A 131 17.48 12.27 4.30
CA PRO A 131 18.24 13.37 4.93
C PRO A 131 19.73 13.37 4.60
N HIS A 132 20.32 12.22 4.28
CA HIS A 132 21.75 12.11 4.04
C HIS A 132 22.11 12.73 2.68
N LYS A 133 23.13 13.60 2.72
CA LYS A 133 23.66 14.34 1.55
C LYS A 133 24.91 13.64 0.99
N GLY A 134 25.38 14.12 -0.18
CA GLY A 134 26.65 13.68 -0.79
C GLY A 134 26.48 12.73 -1.98
N TYR A 135 25.29 12.69 -2.58
CA TYR A 135 25.05 11.97 -3.82
C TYR A 135 25.15 12.91 -5.02
N GLU A 136 25.85 12.50 -6.07
CA GLU A 136 25.92 13.26 -7.32
C GLU A 136 24.50 13.38 -7.94
N GLY A 137 24.10 14.59 -8.34
CA GLY A 137 22.77 14.85 -8.90
C GLY A 137 21.63 14.90 -7.89
N GLU A 138 21.93 14.86 -6.57
CA GLU A 138 20.89 14.92 -5.54
C GLU A 138 20.03 16.18 -5.63
N ARG A 139 18.78 16.04 -5.21
CA ARG A 139 17.78 17.14 -5.18
C ARG A 139 17.69 17.72 -3.77
N PRO A 140 18.23 18.93 -3.53
CA PRO A 140 18.30 19.52 -2.19
C PRO A 140 16.94 19.67 -1.50
N GLU A 141 15.86 19.92 -2.26
CA GLU A 141 14.50 20.08 -1.76
C GLU A 141 13.94 18.81 -1.09
N TYR A 142 14.44 17.62 -1.46
CA TYR A 142 14.07 16.33 -0.86
C TYR A 142 15.11 15.83 0.18
N LYS A 143 16.22 16.56 0.37
CA LYS A 143 17.25 16.23 1.36
C LYS A 143 16.93 16.79 2.73
N ILE A 144 15.78 16.40 3.25
CA ILE A 144 15.25 16.91 4.52
C ILE A 144 14.83 15.77 5.45
N GLU A 145 14.83 16.07 6.74
CA GLU A 145 14.10 15.30 7.73
C GLU A 145 12.60 15.51 7.54
N CYS A 146 11.84 14.42 7.53
CA CYS A 146 10.39 14.48 7.35
C CYS A 146 9.68 13.56 8.36
N LYS A 147 8.35 13.68 8.41
CA LYS A 147 7.50 12.79 9.24
C LYS A 147 7.00 11.57 8.49
N CYS A 148 7.07 11.59 7.13
CA CYS A 148 6.52 10.52 6.29
C CYS A 148 7.47 9.32 6.12
N ARG A 149 8.80 9.51 6.19
CA ARG A 149 9.75 8.43 5.96
C ARG A 149 9.69 7.37 7.07
N LYS A 150 9.37 6.12 6.71
CA LYS A 150 9.49 4.97 7.63
C LYS A 150 10.93 4.89 8.18
N PRO A 151 11.14 4.69 9.49
CA PRO A 151 10.21 4.15 10.49
C PRO A 151 9.24 5.16 11.12
N LYS A 152 9.19 6.43 10.67
CA LYS A 152 8.18 7.37 11.16
C LYS A 152 6.81 7.04 10.56
N PRO A 153 5.70 7.19 11.32
CA PRO A 153 4.37 6.70 10.93
C PRO A 153 3.60 7.65 10.00
N GLY A 154 4.21 8.73 9.51
CA GLY A 154 3.48 9.82 8.87
C GLY A 154 2.65 9.44 7.65
N MET A 155 3.07 8.46 6.83
CA MET A 155 2.26 7.97 5.70
C MET A 155 1.02 7.22 6.18
N LEU A 156 1.16 6.37 7.22
CA LEU A 156 0.04 5.62 7.81
C LEU A 156 -0.98 6.56 8.45
N LEU A 157 -0.50 7.56 9.21
CA LEU A 157 -1.35 8.57 9.84
C LEU A 157 -2.08 9.43 8.80
N LYS A 158 -1.42 9.79 7.70
CA LYS A 158 -2.04 10.53 6.60
C LYS A 158 -3.15 9.72 5.93
N ALA A 159 -2.89 8.47 5.63
CA ALA A 159 -3.90 7.56 5.08
C ALA A 159 -5.08 7.37 6.06
N ALA A 160 -4.80 7.27 7.37
CA ALA A 160 -5.85 7.15 8.38
C ALA A 160 -6.75 8.39 8.44
N GLU A 161 -6.20 9.57 8.22
CA GLU A 161 -6.97 10.81 8.09
C GLU A 161 -7.81 10.83 6.81
N ASP A 162 -7.20 10.50 5.66
CA ASP A 162 -7.83 10.56 4.33
C ASP A 162 -8.99 9.56 4.19
N PHE A 163 -8.86 8.36 4.77
CA PHE A 163 -9.81 7.26 4.62
C PHE A 163 -10.56 6.89 5.91
N ASN A 164 -10.49 7.72 6.97
CA ASN A 164 -11.13 7.46 8.26
C ASN A 164 -10.77 6.06 8.84
N ILE A 165 -9.48 5.67 8.78
CA ILE A 165 -9.03 4.33 9.19
C ILE A 165 -8.90 4.23 10.71
N ASP A 166 -9.32 3.09 11.26
CA ASP A 166 -8.98 2.65 12.62
C ASP A 166 -7.65 1.89 12.58
N LEU A 167 -6.59 2.56 12.97
CA LEU A 167 -5.24 1.99 12.96
C LEU A 167 -5.11 0.79 13.90
N SER A 168 -5.84 0.76 15.02
CA SER A 168 -5.80 -0.35 15.98
C SER A 168 -6.38 -1.66 15.43
N GLN A 169 -7.22 -1.58 14.39
CA GLN A 169 -7.78 -2.71 13.67
C GLN A 169 -7.08 -2.95 12.32
N SER A 170 -5.98 -2.29 12.07
CA SER A 170 -5.24 -2.31 10.80
C SER A 170 -3.88 -2.98 10.95
N TRP A 171 -3.32 -3.39 9.83
CA TRP A 171 -2.02 -4.04 9.76
C TRP A 171 -1.02 -3.19 8.97
N MET A 172 0.26 -3.20 9.40
CA MET A 172 1.39 -2.84 8.56
C MET A 172 2.16 -4.12 8.22
N VAL A 173 2.29 -4.40 6.94
CA VAL A 173 2.97 -5.58 6.40
C VAL A 173 4.16 -5.12 5.55
N GLY A 174 5.34 -5.62 5.85
CA GLY A 174 6.57 -5.27 5.14
C GLY A 174 7.67 -6.29 5.38
N ASP A 175 8.78 -6.16 4.67
CA ASP A 175 9.91 -7.07 4.71
C ASP A 175 11.07 -6.60 5.61
N GLY A 176 10.95 -5.40 6.23
CA GLY A 176 12.04 -4.79 6.97
C GLY A 176 11.65 -4.09 8.27
N GLU A 177 12.68 -3.80 9.06
CA GLU A 177 12.59 -3.12 10.37
C GLU A 177 11.79 -1.81 10.29
N ASN A 178 12.05 -0.99 9.26
CA ASN A 178 11.40 0.30 9.11
C ASN A 178 9.88 0.21 8.99
N ASP A 179 9.37 -0.87 8.42
CA ASP A 179 7.94 -1.13 8.24
C ASP A 179 7.31 -1.46 9.58
N ILE A 180 7.93 -2.39 10.30
CA ILE A 180 7.47 -2.83 11.61
C ILE A 180 7.44 -1.66 12.59
N LEU A 181 8.53 -0.91 12.68
CA LEU A 181 8.61 0.24 13.58
C LEU A 181 7.61 1.35 13.20
N ALA A 182 7.36 1.58 11.90
CA ALA A 182 6.33 2.53 11.45
C ALA A 182 4.92 2.08 11.84
N GLY A 183 4.61 0.78 11.68
CA GLY A 183 3.34 0.18 12.09
C GLY A 183 3.11 0.31 13.60
N ILE A 184 4.10 -0.07 14.40
CA ILE A 184 4.06 0.07 15.87
C ILE A 184 3.83 1.53 16.26
N ALA A 185 4.59 2.46 15.68
CA ALA A 185 4.49 3.88 15.97
C ALA A 185 3.12 4.48 15.55
N ALA A 186 2.46 3.90 14.54
CA ALA A 186 1.11 4.26 14.13
C ALA A 186 0.01 3.63 15.00
N GLY A 187 0.32 2.60 15.80
CA GLY A 187 -0.65 1.84 16.57
C GLY A 187 -1.32 0.72 15.81
N CYS A 188 -0.74 0.25 14.71
CA CYS A 188 -1.19 -0.90 13.94
C CYS A 188 -0.65 -2.22 14.53
N GLN A 189 -1.32 -3.32 14.19
CA GLN A 189 -0.71 -4.63 14.23
C GLN A 189 0.36 -4.69 13.12
N THR A 190 1.39 -5.52 13.30
CA THR A 190 2.50 -5.60 12.34
C THR A 190 2.80 -7.03 11.94
N ALA A 191 3.11 -7.23 10.66
CA ALA A 191 3.51 -8.51 10.11
C ALA A 191 4.79 -8.34 9.28
N LEU A 192 5.81 -9.09 9.65
CA LEU A 192 7.04 -9.23 8.86
C LEU A 192 6.86 -10.36 7.85
N VAL A 193 7.24 -10.13 6.59
CA VAL A 193 7.16 -11.12 5.52
C VAL A 193 8.53 -11.34 4.87
N GLY A 194 8.81 -12.58 4.48
CA GLY A 194 10.03 -12.90 3.73
C GLY A 194 11.34 -12.83 4.50
N SER A 195 11.31 -12.61 5.81
CA SER A 195 12.50 -12.53 6.67
C SER A 195 12.36 -13.42 7.90
N ASN A 196 13.50 -13.89 8.42
CA ASN A 196 13.57 -14.59 9.70
C ASN A 196 14.07 -13.72 10.85
N GLU A 197 14.27 -12.42 10.61
CA GLU A 197 14.62 -11.44 11.63
C GLU A 197 13.40 -11.11 12.51
N HIS A 198 13.65 -10.42 13.63
CA HIS A 198 12.59 -10.01 14.56
C HIS A 198 12.83 -8.57 15.00
N PHE A 199 11.81 -7.73 14.81
CA PHE A 199 11.85 -6.30 15.11
C PHE A 199 10.74 -5.86 16.08
N GLY A 200 10.08 -6.83 16.74
CA GLY A 200 8.96 -6.60 17.65
C GLY A 200 7.59 -6.61 16.96
N GLU A 201 7.50 -7.22 15.77
CA GLU A 201 6.26 -7.44 15.03
C GLU A 201 5.27 -8.32 15.80
N THR A 202 3.99 -8.17 15.47
CA THR A 202 2.91 -9.02 16.02
C THR A 202 3.02 -10.45 15.52
N SER A 203 3.40 -10.64 14.26
CA SER A 203 3.49 -11.95 13.60
C SER A 203 4.51 -11.95 12.47
N ASN A 204 5.05 -13.13 12.15
CA ASN A 204 6.00 -13.35 11.06
C ASN A 204 5.46 -14.39 10.08
N PHE A 205 5.63 -14.14 8.78
CA PHE A 205 5.13 -14.98 7.69
C PHE A 205 6.19 -15.13 6.60
N VAL A 206 6.15 -16.24 5.86
CA VAL A 206 7.06 -16.48 4.74
C VAL A 206 6.77 -15.52 3.58
N SER A 207 5.49 -15.14 3.40
CA SER A 207 5.05 -14.28 2.28
C SER A 207 3.78 -13.52 2.63
N LEU A 208 3.45 -12.51 1.81
CA LEU A 208 2.15 -11.82 1.88
C LEU A 208 1.00 -12.80 1.64
N GLU A 209 1.14 -13.77 0.75
CA GLU A 209 0.14 -14.79 0.50
C GLU A 209 -0.16 -15.62 1.77
N GLU A 210 0.88 -16.03 2.50
CA GLU A 210 0.69 -16.75 3.77
C GLU A 210 -0.01 -15.89 4.81
N PHE A 211 0.40 -14.62 4.94
CA PHE A 211 -0.25 -13.66 5.83
C PHE A 211 -1.74 -13.57 5.54
N VAL A 212 -2.11 -13.31 4.29
CA VAL A 212 -3.51 -13.17 3.87
C VAL A 212 -4.32 -14.45 4.12
N ASN A 213 -3.75 -15.61 3.80
CA ASN A 213 -4.42 -16.90 3.99
C ASN A 213 -4.69 -17.27 5.46
N LYS A 214 -3.89 -16.74 6.39
CA LYS A 214 -4.02 -17.02 7.83
C LYS A 214 -4.82 -15.96 8.59
N MET A 215 -4.83 -14.72 8.10
CA MET A 215 -5.35 -13.57 8.84
C MET A 215 -6.68 -13.05 8.30
N LEU A 216 -7.05 -13.37 7.06
CA LEU A 216 -8.30 -12.99 6.41
C LEU A 216 -9.17 -14.19 6.07
#